data_f1fbc1019dba9ce4ea34d44b993a1057
#
_entry.id   f1fbc1019dba9ce4ea34d44b993a1057
#
_cell.length_a   1.000
_cell.length_b   1.000
_cell.length_c   1.000
_cell.angle_alpha   90.00
_cell.angle_beta   90.00
_cell.angle_gamma   90.00
#
_symmetry.space_group_name_H-M   'P 1'
#
loop_
_entity.id
_entity.type
_entity.pdbx_description
1 polymer ?
#
loop_
_entity_poly.entity_id
_entity_poly.type
_entity_poly.pdbx_seq_one_letter_code
_entity_poly.pdbx_strand_id
1 'polypeptide(L)'
;MILFEPCTFEATLWRVEAPGGWTFAPVPAEHAPPVVAGWGRTPVRATVDGRSWDTSVWADKRHGALLPVPKNIRQGKEAGDVVVVILAAR
;
A
#
# COMPACT_ATOMS: atom_id res chain seq x y z
N MET A 1 -5.63 0.34 19.26
CA MET A 1 -4.41 0.09 18.45
C MET A 1 -4.42 -1.34 17.96
N ILE A 2 -4.15 -1.55 16.69
CA ILE A 2 -4.04 -2.90 16.13
C ILE A 2 -2.61 -3.17 15.79
N LEU A 3 -2.13 -4.31 16.29
CA LEU A 3 -0.78 -4.77 16.04
C LEU A 3 -0.80 -5.92 15.04
N PHE A 4 0.10 -5.89 14.10
CA PHE A 4 0.37 -7.00 13.19
C PHE A 4 1.87 -7.11 12.97
N GLU A 5 2.31 -8.29 12.56
CA GLU A 5 3.74 -8.50 12.29
C GLU A 5 4.17 -7.69 11.08
N PRO A 6 5.32 -7.00 11.15
CA PRO A 6 5.87 -6.36 9.96
C PRO A 6 6.07 -7.37 8.83
N CYS A 7 5.79 -6.96 7.62
CA CYS A 7 5.97 -7.83 6.47
C CYS A 7 6.67 -7.10 5.33
N THR A 8 7.38 -7.86 4.50
CA THR A 8 8.08 -7.34 3.34
C THR A 8 7.65 -8.14 2.11
N PHE A 9 7.36 -7.43 1.03
CA PHE A 9 6.98 -8.07 -0.22
C PHE A 9 7.31 -7.18 -1.40
N GLU A 10 7.36 -7.77 -2.59
CA GLU A 10 7.47 -7.01 -3.83
C GLU A 10 6.07 -6.79 -4.40
N ALA A 11 5.87 -5.63 -5.01
CA ALA A 11 4.60 -5.30 -5.65
C ALA A 11 4.85 -4.59 -6.96
N THR A 12 3.99 -4.87 -7.93
CA THR A 12 4.00 -4.16 -9.21
C THR A 12 3.03 -3.00 -9.09
N LEU A 13 3.51 -1.79 -9.30
CA LEU A 13 2.67 -0.60 -9.20
C LEU A 13 1.55 -0.65 -10.24
N TRP A 14 0.38 -0.18 -9.84
CA TRP A 14 -0.81 -0.16 -10.66
C TRP A 14 -1.49 1.20 -10.53
N ARG A 15 -1.95 1.76 -11.62
CA ARG A 15 -2.62 3.05 -11.62
C ARG A 15 -4.07 2.90 -12.03
N VAL A 16 -4.96 3.54 -11.27
CA VAL A 16 -6.38 3.63 -11.63
C VAL A 16 -6.52 4.50 -12.88
N GLU A 17 -7.22 3.98 -13.88
CA GLU A 17 -7.48 4.74 -15.10
C GLU A 17 -8.68 5.65 -14.90
N ALA A 18 -8.40 6.85 -14.38
CA ALA A 18 -9.39 7.89 -14.18
C ALA A 18 -8.66 9.23 -14.06
N PRO A 19 -9.29 10.35 -14.38
CA PRO A 19 -8.69 11.65 -14.15
C PRO A 19 -8.25 11.78 -12.69
N GLY A 20 -6.99 12.15 -12.47
CA GLY A 20 -6.43 12.21 -11.14
C GLY A 20 -6.18 10.86 -10.50
N GLY A 21 -6.13 9.78 -11.28
CA GLY A 21 -6.01 8.42 -10.78
C GLY A 21 -4.80 8.21 -9.89
N TRP A 22 -5.00 7.41 -8.84
CA TRP A 22 -3.98 7.08 -7.85
C TRP A 22 -3.15 5.91 -8.32
N THR A 23 -1.88 5.88 -7.88
CA THR A 23 -1.00 4.73 -8.08
C THR A 23 -0.96 3.92 -6.80
N PHE A 24 -1.18 2.61 -6.91
CA PHE A 24 -1.24 1.70 -5.78
C PHE A 24 -0.19 0.61 -5.90
N ALA A 25 0.25 0.11 -4.74
CA ALA A 25 0.98 -1.14 -4.63
C ALA A 25 0.01 -2.19 -4.07
N PRO A 26 -0.34 -3.23 -4.84
CA PRO A 26 -1.21 -4.29 -4.32
C PRO A 26 -0.52 -5.03 -3.18
N VAL A 27 -1.27 -5.27 -2.09
CA VAL A 27 -0.77 -6.01 -0.94
C VAL A 27 -1.24 -7.46 -1.07
N PRO A 28 -0.34 -8.45 -1.08
CA PRO A 28 -0.75 -9.85 -1.15
C PRO A 28 -1.69 -10.21 0.00
N ALA A 29 -2.66 -11.09 -0.27
CA ALA A 29 -3.68 -11.46 0.71
C ALA A 29 -3.06 -11.97 2.02
N GLU A 30 -1.97 -12.71 1.93
CA GLU A 30 -1.25 -13.24 3.10
C GLU A 30 -0.60 -12.16 3.97
N HIS A 31 -0.40 -10.97 3.42
CA HIS A 31 0.20 -9.84 4.14
C HIS A 31 -0.80 -8.72 4.40
N ALA A 32 -2.06 -8.89 3.99
CA ALA A 32 -3.07 -7.85 4.19
C ALA A 32 -3.34 -7.68 5.69
N PRO A 33 -3.17 -6.45 6.23
CA PRO A 33 -3.46 -6.23 7.64
C PRO A 33 -4.96 -6.32 7.91
N PRO A 34 -5.36 -6.63 9.17
CA PRO A 34 -6.77 -6.65 9.52
C PRO A 34 -7.39 -5.26 9.34
N VAL A 35 -8.63 -5.22 8.84
CA VAL A 35 -9.37 -3.97 8.71
C VAL A 35 -9.85 -3.54 10.09
N VAL A 36 -9.47 -2.34 10.51
CA VAL A 36 -9.74 -1.88 11.87
C VAL A 36 -10.45 -0.55 11.94
N ALA A 37 -10.40 0.23 10.88
CA ALA A 37 -11.09 1.51 10.82
C ALA A 37 -12.31 1.39 9.92
N GLY A 38 -13.27 2.25 10.10
CA GLY A 38 -14.37 2.37 9.16
C GLY A 38 -13.84 2.64 7.76
N TRP A 39 -14.63 2.39 6.73
CA TRP A 39 -14.27 2.61 5.34
C TRP A 39 -13.22 1.61 4.80
N GLY A 40 -12.96 0.52 5.49
CA GLY A 40 -12.04 -0.51 5.02
C GLY A 40 -10.57 -0.07 5.01
N ARG A 41 -10.18 0.82 5.91
CA ARG A 41 -8.79 1.29 6.00
C ARG A 41 -8.10 0.74 7.24
N THR A 42 -6.80 0.50 7.10
CA THR A 42 -5.95 0.11 8.23
C THR A 42 -4.73 1.02 8.24
N PRO A 43 -4.55 1.82 9.30
CA PRO A 43 -3.36 2.68 9.42
C PRO A 43 -2.08 1.84 9.48
N VAL A 44 -1.08 2.24 8.71
CA VAL A 44 0.21 1.55 8.67
C VAL A 44 1.34 2.56 8.54
N ARG A 45 2.54 2.12 8.94
CA ARG A 45 3.76 2.77 8.52
C ARG A 45 4.30 1.97 7.35
N ALA A 46 4.40 2.59 6.21
CA ALA A 46 4.82 1.92 4.99
C ALA A 46 6.21 2.38 4.57
N THR A 47 6.97 1.48 3.99
CA THR A 47 8.26 1.79 3.38
C THR A 47 8.23 1.25 1.96
N VAL A 48 8.54 2.10 1.00
CA VAL A 48 8.64 1.71 -0.40
C VAL A 48 10.01 2.10 -0.91
N ASP A 49 10.79 1.10 -1.32
CA ASP A 49 12.16 1.28 -1.81
C ASP A 49 12.98 2.18 -0.87
N GLY A 50 12.86 1.94 0.44
CA GLY A 50 13.63 2.64 1.45
C GLY A 50 13.05 3.96 1.95
N ARG A 51 11.90 4.40 1.43
CA ARG A 51 11.26 5.65 1.87
C ARG A 51 10.03 5.32 2.68
N SER A 52 9.97 5.86 3.90
CA SER A 52 8.90 5.54 4.87
C SER A 52 7.96 6.72 5.07
N TRP A 53 6.68 6.40 5.25
CA TRP A 53 5.69 7.41 5.62
C TRP A 53 4.50 6.74 6.28
N ASP A 54 3.70 7.53 6.99
CA ASP A 54 2.47 7.04 7.61
C ASP A 54 1.33 7.18 6.62
N THR A 55 0.56 6.09 6.47
CA THR A 55 -0.52 6.01 5.51
C THR A 55 -1.53 4.97 5.98
N SER A 56 -2.35 4.48 5.07
CA SER A 56 -3.31 3.42 5.34
C SER A 56 -3.38 2.47 4.16
N VAL A 57 -3.59 1.21 4.46
CA VAL A 57 -3.93 0.20 3.45
C VAL A 57 -5.45 0.20 3.30
N TRP A 58 -5.91 0.19 2.06
CA TRP A 58 -7.34 0.19 1.75
C TRP A 58 -7.78 -1.20 1.32
N ALA A 59 -8.92 -1.67 1.86
CA ALA A 59 -9.52 -2.90 1.40
C ALA A 59 -10.50 -2.57 0.27
N ASP A 60 -10.21 -3.08 -0.91
CA ASP A 60 -11.05 -2.88 -2.10
C ASP A 60 -11.70 -4.19 -2.47
N LYS A 61 -13.01 -4.19 -2.68
CA LYS A 61 -13.74 -5.43 -2.98
C LYS A 61 -13.31 -6.07 -4.29
N ARG A 62 -12.82 -5.28 -5.24
CA ARG A 62 -12.43 -5.76 -6.56
C ARG A 62 -10.96 -6.13 -6.65
N HIS A 63 -10.11 -5.41 -5.92
CA HIS A 63 -8.66 -5.51 -6.08
C HIS A 63 -7.94 -5.99 -4.82
N GLY A 64 -8.67 -6.29 -3.74
CA GLY A 64 -8.06 -6.69 -2.48
C GLY A 64 -7.43 -5.51 -1.75
N ALA A 65 -6.38 -5.77 -0.98
CA ALA A 65 -5.72 -4.72 -0.21
C ALA A 65 -4.80 -3.89 -1.11
N LEU A 66 -4.88 -2.58 -0.99
CA LEU A 66 -4.12 -1.64 -1.81
C LEU A 66 -3.41 -0.61 -0.93
N LEU A 67 -2.14 -0.36 -1.24
CA LEU A 67 -1.35 0.68 -0.58
C LEU A 67 -1.19 1.84 -1.56
N PRO A 68 -1.77 3.03 -1.28
CA PRO A 68 -1.53 4.18 -2.14
C PRO A 68 -0.09 4.66 -2.00
N VAL A 69 0.57 4.89 -3.13
CA VAL A 69 1.98 5.31 -3.15
C VAL A 69 2.06 6.67 -3.85
N PRO A 70 2.27 7.76 -3.09
CA PRO A 70 2.30 9.09 -3.68
C PRO A 70 3.57 9.33 -4.51
N LYS A 71 3.49 10.31 -5.37
CA LYS A 71 4.55 10.60 -6.35
C LYS A 71 5.92 10.82 -5.69
N ASN A 72 5.96 11.53 -4.57
CA ASN A 72 7.22 11.82 -3.88
C ASN A 72 7.86 10.56 -3.30
N ILE A 73 7.07 9.51 -3.03
CA ILE A 73 7.59 8.23 -2.55
C ILE A 73 8.07 7.37 -3.72
N ARG A 74 7.37 7.43 -4.85
CA ARG A 74 7.71 6.61 -6.02
C ARG A 74 9.05 6.97 -6.66
N GLN A 75 9.43 8.23 -6.62
CA GLN A 75 10.72 8.70 -7.14
C GLN A 75 10.99 8.26 -8.58
N GLY A 76 10.04 8.55 -9.46
CA GLY A 76 10.16 8.24 -10.87
C GLY A 76 9.65 6.88 -11.29
N LYS A 77 9.30 6.01 -10.34
CA LYS A 77 8.67 4.74 -10.69
C LYS A 77 7.19 4.95 -10.99
N GLU A 78 6.69 4.21 -11.93
CA GLU A 78 5.32 4.34 -12.43
C GLU A 78 4.64 2.97 -12.52
N ALA A 79 3.37 2.96 -12.95
CA ALA A 79 2.62 1.72 -13.15
C ALA A 79 3.43 0.75 -14.01
N GLY A 80 3.49 -0.51 -13.58
CA GLY A 80 4.29 -1.54 -14.21
C GLY A 80 5.65 -1.76 -13.58
N ASP A 81 6.15 -0.81 -12.81
CA ASP A 81 7.43 -0.97 -12.11
C ASP A 81 7.24 -1.74 -10.82
N VAL A 82 8.26 -2.52 -10.44
CA VAL A 82 8.27 -3.31 -9.21
C VAL A 82 8.92 -2.50 -8.10
N VAL A 83 8.31 -2.52 -6.92
CA VAL A 83 8.85 -1.87 -5.72
C VAL A 83 8.91 -2.88 -4.58
N VAL A 84 9.78 -2.63 -3.62
CA VAL A 84 9.86 -3.41 -2.38
C VAL A 84 9.10 -2.66 -1.30
N VAL A 85 8.12 -3.32 -0.70
CA VAL A 85 7.22 -2.73 0.29
C VAL A 85 7.42 -3.39 1.64
N ILE A 86 7.51 -2.57 2.67
CA ILE A 86 7.50 -3.02 4.06
C ILE A 86 6.31 -2.36 4.73
N LEU A 87 5.48 -3.14 5.40
CA LEU A 87 4.36 -2.63 6.18
C LEU A 87 4.57 -2.94 7.65
N ALA A 88 4.27 -1.96 8.49
CA ALA A 88 4.32 -2.12 9.95
C ALA A 88 3.09 -1.44 10.55
N ALA A 89 2.65 -1.94 11.70
CA ALA A 89 1.57 -1.33 12.46
C ALA A 89 1.99 0.04 12.99
N ARG A 90 1.02 0.96 13.11
CA ARG A 90 1.26 2.25 13.76
C ARG A 90 0.15 2.66 14.70
#